data_39b6cacc4facbd3024a4e0204d459652
#
_entry.id   39b6cacc4facbd3024a4e0204d459652
#
_cell.length_a   1.000
_cell.length_b   1.000
_cell.length_c   1.000
_cell.angle_alpha   90.00
_cell.angle_beta   90.00
_cell.angle_gamma   90.00
#
_symmetry.space_group_name_H-M   'P 1'
#
loop_
_entity.id
_entity.type
_entity.pdbx_description
1 polymer ?
#
loop_
_entity_poly.entity_id
_entity_poly.type
_entity_poly.pdbx_seq_one_letter_code
_entity_poly.pdbx_strand_id
1 'polypeptide(L)'
;MITLYHDTLSVPGRTARLACAEYGIEVDPVIEPLWQRREGFAAINPAMTLPVIETDGTTVCGLHAVIEYLDETVGAARGSGRLYPSTAIGRAEVRRLVDWFALKMDDEVTRHIVRERVEKLSIPADQGGGSPNSQSLRVARANVKHHLRYLEWLAGSRAWLAGDALTYADMAGAAALSVLDYMGEIDWAEAPYTKDWYGRMKSRPAFRGLLADRVKGMAPPRHYADLDF
;
A
#
# COMPACT_ATOMS: atom_id res chain seq x y z
N MET A 1 -18.64 6.64 11.52
CA MET A 1 -18.20 5.57 10.58
C MET A 1 -17.36 6.23 9.51
N ILE A 2 -16.22 5.66 9.16
CA ILE A 2 -15.32 6.23 8.12
C ILE A 2 -15.59 5.53 6.80
N THR A 3 -15.94 6.26 5.75
CA THR A 3 -15.95 5.76 4.38
C THR A 3 -14.55 5.91 3.80
N LEU A 4 -13.97 4.83 3.27
CA LEU A 4 -12.64 4.81 2.67
C LEU A 4 -12.70 4.48 1.17
N TYR A 5 -12.44 5.47 0.34
CA TYR A 5 -12.27 5.26 -1.11
C TYR A 5 -10.86 4.74 -1.38
N HIS A 6 -10.79 3.60 -2.04
CA HIS A 6 -9.54 2.93 -2.35
C HIS A 6 -9.66 2.11 -3.64
N ASP A 7 -8.54 1.60 -4.15
CA ASP A 7 -8.52 0.51 -5.12
C ASP A 7 -7.80 -0.71 -4.50
N THR A 8 -8.22 -1.91 -4.89
CA THR A 8 -7.76 -3.18 -4.28
C THR A 8 -6.25 -3.36 -4.35
N LEU A 9 -5.60 -2.91 -5.42
CA LEU A 9 -4.14 -3.02 -5.62
C LEU A 9 -3.42 -1.66 -5.54
N SER A 10 -4.07 -0.61 -5.08
CA SER A 10 -3.43 0.68 -4.83
C SER A 10 -2.56 0.62 -3.58
N VAL A 11 -1.26 0.84 -3.71
CA VAL A 11 -0.34 0.87 -2.56
C VAL A 11 -0.73 1.94 -1.54
N PRO A 12 -1.02 3.20 -1.93
CA PRO A 12 -1.52 4.19 -0.98
C PRO A 12 -2.84 3.78 -0.31
N GLY A 13 -3.77 3.18 -1.08
CA GLY A 13 -5.04 2.67 -0.55
C GLY A 13 -4.85 1.54 0.45
N ARG A 14 -3.98 0.56 0.16
CA ARG A 14 -3.61 -0.52 1.09
C ARG A 14 -2.93 0.01 2.35
N THR A 15 -2.07 1.01 2.23
CA THR A 15 -1.42 1.66 3.37
C THR A 15 -2.46 2.25 4.33
N ALA A 16 -3.44 2.98 3.82
CA ALA A 16 -4.53 3.53 4.63
C ALA A 16 -5.38 2.43 5.28
N ARG A 17 -5.71 1.36 4.53
CA ARG A 17 -6.45 0.20 5.08
C ARG A 17 -5.71 -0.46 6.23
N LEU A 18 -4.39 -0.69 6.08
CA LEU A 18 -3.57 -1.25 7.16
C LEU A 18 -3.53 -0.33 8.37
N ALA A 19 -3.36 0.98 8.17
CA ALA A 19 -3.35 1.95 9.25
C ALA A 19 -4.68 2.00 10.02
N CYS A 20 -5.82 2.03 9.33
CA CYS A 20 -7.13 1.96 9.95
C CYS A 20 -7.30 0.66 10.75
N ALA A 21 -6.96 -0.49 10.16
CA ALA A 21 -7.09 -1.78 10.82
C ALA A 21 -6.15 -1.92 12.03
N GLU A 22 -4.92 -1.38 11.97
CA GLU A 22 -3.98 -1.36 13.09
C GLU A 22 -4.49 -0.51 14.25
N TYR A 23 -5.18 0.58 13.96
CA TYR A 23 -5.85 1.39 14.96
C TYR A 23 -7.21 0.84 15.41
N GLY A 24 -7.66 -0.30 14.84
CA GLY A 24 -8.97 -0.88 15.14
C GLY A 24 -10.12 -0.01 14.67
N ILE A 25 -9.92 0.77 13.63
CA ILE A 25 -10.95 1.62 13.02
C ILE A 25 -11.69 0.78 11.98
N GLU A 26 -13.00 0.63 12.18
CA GLU A 26 -13.89 0.06 11.17
C GLU A 26 -14.12 1.07 10.06
N VAL A 27 -13.92 0.64 8.83
CA VAL A 27 -14.15 1.46 7.63
C VAL A 27 -15.21 0.81 6.75
N ASP A 28 -15.99 1.64 6.05
CA ASP A 28 -16.83 1.24 4.92
C ASP A 28 -16.02 1.41 3.64
N PRO A 29 -15.51 0.32 3.02
CA PRO A 29 -14.62 0.43 1.87
C PRO A 29 -15.41 0.65 0.57
N VAL A 30 -15.05 1.69 -0.15
CA VAL A 30 -15.59 1.99 -1.50
C VAL A 30 -14.49 1.85 -2.53
N ILE A 31 -14.67 0.91 -3.47
CA ILE A 31 -13.72 0.73 -4.58
C ILE A 31 -13.92 1.84 -5.60
N GLU A 32 -12.86 2.60 -5.87
CA GLU A 32 -12.84 3.68 -6.85
C GLU A 32 -11.82 3.39 -7.96
N PRO A 33 -12.28 2.91 -9.14
CA PRO A 33 -11.39 2.68 -10.27
C PRO A 33 -11.06 4.00 -10.97
N LEU A 34 -9.94 4.62 -10.63
CA LEU A 34 -9.52 5.94 -11.10
C LEU A 34 -9.51 6.11 -12.64
N TRP A 35 -9.31 5.02 -13.39
CA TRP A 35 -9.33 5.03 -14.85
C TRP A 35 -10.70 5.41 -15.43
N GLN A 36 -11.80 5.20 -14.69
CA GLN A 36 -13.15 5.57 -15.12
C GLN A 36 -13.41 7.08 -15.02
N ARG A 37 -12.58 7.82 -14.28
CA ARG A 37 -12.69 9.27 -14.11
C ARG A 37 -14.10 9.74 -13.76
N ARG A 38 -14.74 9.05 -12.80
CA ARG A 38 -16.13 9.33 -12.42
C ARG A 38 -16.28 10.77 -11.89
N GLU A 39 -17.22 11.51 -12.48
CA GLU A 39 -17.48 12.91 -12.07
C GLU A 39 -17.84 13.03 -10.58
N GLY A 40 -18.61 12.08 -10.04
CA GLY A 40 -18.95 12.05 -8.61
C GLY A 40 -17.70 11.95 -7.71
N PHE A 41 -16.69 11.17 -8.10
CA PHE A 41 -15.45 11.11 -7.34
C PHE A 41 -14.58 12.35 -7.58
N ALA A 42 -14.55 12.91 -8.77
CA ALA A 42 -13.84 14.15 -9.06
C ALA A 42 -14.40 15.35 -8.25
N ALA A 43 -15.70 15.33 -7.92
CA ALA A 43 -16.31 16.32 -7.04
C ALA A 43 -15.85 16.18 -5.57
N ILE A 44 -15.57 14.94 -5.11
CA ILE A 44 -15.02 14.64 -3.77
C ILE A 44 -13.53 14.98 -3.71
N ASN A 45 -12.76 14.52 -4.71
CA ASN A 45 -11.32 14.75 -4.79
C ASN A 45 -10.92 15.15 -6.23
N PRO A 46 -10.81 16.46 -6.54
CA PRO A 46 -10.41 16.93 -7.86
C PRO A 46 -9.03 16.45 -8.31
N ALA A 47 -8.14 16.09 -7.38
CA ALA A 47 -6.82 15.52 -7.69
C ALA A 47 -6.90 14.10 -8.25
N MET A 48 -8.06 13.43 -8.17
CA MET A 48 -8.27 12.06 -8.65
C MET A 48 -7.21 11.10 -8.11
N THR A 49 -6.90 11.19 -6.82
CA THR A 49 -5.93 10.32 -6.12
C THR A 49 -6.59 9.54 -4.99
N LEU A 50 -5.99 8.41 -4.62
CA LEU A 50 -6.39 7.57 -3.49
C LEU A 50 -5.27 7.52 -2.45
N PRO A 51 -5.57 7.27 -1.18
CA PRO A 51 -6.90 7.12 -0.58
C PRO A 51 -7.63 8.44 -0.36
N VAL A 52 -8.95 8.34 -0.16
CA VAL A 52 -9.77 9.42 0.39
C VAL A 52 -10.60 8.84 1.52
N ILE A 53 -10.72 9.56 2.63
CA ILE A 53 -11.65 9.23 3.71
C ILE A 53 -12.70 10.30 3.88
N GLU A 54 -13.93 9.88 4.16
CA GLU A 54 -15.01 10.75 4.59
C GLU A 54 -15.46 10.34 6.00
N THR A 55 -15.49 11.31 6.91
CA THR A 55 -15.90 11.11 8.31
C THR A 55 -16.48 12.39 8.88
N ASP A 56 -17.60 12.28 9.58
CA ASP A 56 -18.25 13.40 10.28
C ASP A 56 -18.43 14.67 9.43
N GLY A 57 -18.78 14.48 8.14
CA GLY A 57 -18.97 15.57 7.19
C GLY A 57 -17.67 16.22 6.67
N THR A 58 -16.51 15.62 6.97
CA THR A 58 -15.18 16.08 6.53
C THR A 58 -14.59 15.08 5.54
N THR A 59 -13.97 15.60 4.48
CA THR A 59 -13.24 14.82 3.49
C THR A 59 -11.74 15.06 3.63
N VAL A 60 -10.95 13.98 3.72
CA VAL A 60 -9.48 14.03 3.77
C VAL A 60 -8.92 13.27 2.58
N CYS A 61 -8.17 13.96 1.71
CA CYS A 61 -7.69 13.42 0.44
C CYS A 61 -6.17 13.22 0.45
N GLY A 62 -5.74 12.08 -0.06
CA GLY A 62 -4.33 11.74 -0.25
C GLY A 62 -3.69 11.06 0.96
N LEU A 63 -2.70 10.20 0.69
CA LEU A 63 -2.13 9.31 1.69
C LEU A 63 -1.60 10.06 2.92
N HIS A 64 -0.76 11.07 2.72
CA HIS A 64 -0.14 11.79 3.85
C HIS A 64 -1.17 12.48 4.72
N ALA A 65 -2.15 13.17 4.12
CA ALA A 65 -3.22 13.81 4.87
C ALA A 65 -4.03 12.78 5.66
N VAL A 66 -4.35 11.64 5.07
CA VAL A 66 -5.10 10.56 5.73
C VAL A 66 -4.33 9.99 6.91
N ILE A 67 -3.05 9.62 6.75
CA ILE A 67 -2.28 9.02 7.85
C ILE A 67 -1.94 10.03 8.95
N GLU A 68 -1.71 11.30 8.62
CA GLU A 68 -1.54 12.36 9.64
C GLU A 68 -2.85 12.57 10.41
N TYR A 69 -3.99 12.64 9.72
CA TYR A 69 -5.30 12.76 10.37
C TYR A 69 -5.58 11.58 11.33
N LEU A 70 -5.32 10.34 10.89
CA LEU A 70 -5.47 9.16 11.75
C LEU A 70 -4.53 9.19 12.96
N ASP A 71 -3.30 9.63 12.78
CA ASP A 71 -2.31 9.74 13.85
C ASP A 71 -2.67 10.83 14.87
N GLU A 72 -3.15 11.99 14.40
CA GLU A 72 -3.50 13.12 15.25
C GLU A 72 -4.82 12.92 16.01
N THR A 73 -5.76 12.18 15.43
CA THR A 73 -7.06 11.90 16.07
C THR A 73 -7.01 10.64 16.93
N VAL A 74 -6.78 9.47 16.31
CA VAL A 74 -6.83 8.16 17.00
C VAL A 74 -5.47 7.80 17.58
N GLY A 75 -4.38 8.01 16.82
CA GLY A 75 -3.02 7.67 17.22
C GLY A 75 -2.57 8.40 18.48
N ALA A 76 -2.97 9.66 18.66
CA ALA A 76 -2.63 10.46 19.83
C ALA A 76 -3.02 9.81 21.18
N ALA A 77 -4.13 9.04 21.18
CA ALA A 77 -4.61 8.33 22.37
C ALA A 77 -3.94 6.96 22.59
N ARG A 78 -3.11 6.47 21.65
CA ARG A 78 -2.54 5.12 21.66
C ARG A 78 -1.22 4.99 22.43
N GLY A 79 -0.61 6.08 22.88
CA GLY A 79 0.65 6.02 23.61
C GLY A 79 1.76 5.31 22.80
N SER A 80 2.27 4.19 23.30
CA SER A 80 3.29 3.36 22.62
C SER A 80 2.80 2.66 21.35
N GLY A 81 1.47 2.61 21.13
CA GLY A 81 0.87 2.08 19.91
C GLY A 81 0.67 3.11 18.81
N ARG A 82 1.19 4.34 18.97
CA ARG A 82 1.16 5.38 17.95
C ARG A 82 2.12 5.04 16.80
N LEU A 83 1.65 5.17 15.54
CA LEU A 83 2.43 4.82 14.36
C LEU A 83 3.43 5.91 13.92
N TYR A 84 3.31 7.14 14.43
CA TYR A 84 4.36 8.15 14.32
C TYR A 84 5.16 8.24 15.63
N PRO A 85 6.51 8.29 15.56
CA PRO A 85 7.36 8.57 16.72
C PRO A 85 7.09 9.96 17.31
N SER A 86 7.46 10.14 18.58
CA SER A 86 7.33 11.45 19.25
C SER A 86 8.36 12.49 18.78
N THR A 87 9.53 12.04 18.32
CA THR A 87 10.63 12.93 17.92
C THR A 87 10.48 13.42 16.47
N ALA A 88 10.87 14.68 16.23
CA ALA A 88 10.82 15.27 14.90
C ALA A 88 11.65 14.49 13.86
N ILE A 89 12.85 14.04 14.25
CA ILE A 89 13.72 13.27 13.36
C ILE A 89 13.14 11.88 13.04
N GLY A 90 12.52 11.22 14.03
CA GLY A 90 11.83 9.95 13.81
C GLY A 90 10.63 10.11 12.87
N ARG A 91 9.82 11.16 13.05
CA ARG A 91 8.70 11.48 12.14
C ARG A 91 9.19 11.77 10.71
N ALA A 92 10.31 12.47 10.56
CA ALA A 92 10.92 12.74 9.26
C ALA A 92 11.36 11.44 8.58
N GLU A 93 11.99 10.51 9.32
CA GLU A 93 12.39 9.20 8.78
C GLU A 93 11.18 8.36 8.35
N VAL A 94 10.11 8.33 9.14
CA VAL A 94 8.87 7.63 8.76
C VAL A 94 8.28 8.21 7.48
N ARG A 95 8.15 9.55 7.37
CA ARG A 95 7.61 10.19 6.16
C ARG A 95 8.46 9.88 4.93
N ARG A 96 9.80 9.97 5.06
CA ARG A 96 10.73 9.63 3.97
C ARG A 96 10.53 8.19 3.47
N LEU A 97 10.30 7.23 4.38
CA LEU A 97 10.08 5.84 4.02
C LEU A 97 8.67 5.60 3.45
N VAL A 98 7.65 6.31 3.96
CA VAL A 98 6.32 6.31 3.34
C VAL A 98 6.40 6.82 1.90
N ASP A 99 7.12 7.92 1.66
CA ASP A 99 7.37 8.44 0.30
C ASP A 99 8.09 7.41 -0.57
N TRP A 100 9.10 6.73 -0.01
CA TRP A 100 9.82 5.71 -0.76
C TRP A 100 8.92 4.56 -1.22
N PHE A 101 8.12 4.00 -0.31
CA PHE A 101 7.36 2.79 -0.62
C PHE A 101 6.00 3.07 -1.27
N ALA A 102 5.28 4.08 -0.81
CA ALA A 102 3.93 4.33 -1.28
C ALA A 102 3.85 5.32 -2.46
N LEU A 103 4.93 6.07 -2.74
CA LEU A 103 4.97 6.98 -3.88
C LEU A 103 6.05 6.57 -4.89
N LYS A 104 7.34 6.56 -4.50
CA LYS A 104 8.42 6.27 -5.43
C LYS A 104 8.37 4.84 -5.98
N MET A 105 8.26 3.84 -5.10
CA MET A 105 8.18 2.44 -5.52
C MET A 105 6.88 2.16 -6.29
N ASP A 106 5.79 2.82 -5.91
CA ASP A 106 4.54 2.74 -6.68
C ASP A 106 4.72 3.31 -8.09
N ASP A 107 5.33 4.50 -8.20
CA ASP A 107 5.58 5.16 -9.47
C ASP A 107 6.52 4.37 -10.40
N GLU A 108 7.52 3.71 -9.85
CA GLU A 108 8.55 3.00 -10.62
C GLU A 108 8.22 1.52 -10.87
N VAL A 109 7.28 0.92 -10.10
CA VAL A 109 7.05 -0.52 -10.10
C VAL A 109 5.56 -0.88 -10.07
N THR A 110 4.90 -0.71 -8.91
CA THR A 110 3.63 -1.40 -8.64
C THR A 110 2.52 -0.94 -9.55
N ARG A 111 2.35 0.36 -9.75
CA ARG A 111 1.30 0.88 -10.64
C ARG A 111 1.49 0.44 -12.10
N HIS A 112 2.73 0.27 -12.56
CA HIS A 112 2.98 -0.22 -13.92
C HIS A 112 2.58 -1.67 -14.07
N ILE A 113 2.94 -2.52 -13.11
CA ILE A 113 2.58 -3.94 -13.12
C ILE A 113 1.06 -4.10 -13.02
N VAL A 114 0.42 -3.39 -12.09
CA VAL A 114 -1.04 -3.41 -11.91
C VAL A 114 -1.75 -2.92 -13.17
N ARG A 115 -1.32 -1.78 -13.74
CA ARG A 115 -1.89 -1.25 -14.97
C ARG A 115 -1.82 -2.25 -16.11
N GLU A 116 -0.65 -2.81 -16.35
CA GLU A 116 -0.41 -3.68 -17.50
C GLU A 116 -1.10 -5.06 -17.36
N ARG A 117 -1.18 -5.61 -16.15
CA ARG A 117 -1.68 -6.98 -15.94
C ARG A 117 -3.12 -7.06 -15.44
N VAL A 118 -3.67 -5.96 -14.93
CA VAL A 118 -5.01 -5.92 -14.33
C VAL A 118 -5.90 -4.87 -15.00
N GLU A 119 -5.53 -3.59 -14.91
CA GLU A 119 -6.42 -2.50 -15.35
C GLU A 119 -6.72 -2.57 -16.86
N LYS A 120 -5.70 -2.78 -17.69
CA LYS A 120 -5.86 -2.87 -19.15
C LYS A 120 -6.86 -3.94 -19.62
N LEU A 121 -7.09 -4.97 -18.82
CA LEU A 121 -8.10 -5.99 -19.10
C LEU A 121 -9.54 -5.46 -18.96
N SER A 122 -9.71 -4.40 -18.18
CA SER A 122 -11.02 -3.77 -17.91
C SER A 122 -11.23 -2.46 -18.66
N ILE A 123 -10.14 -1.85 -19.17
CA ILE A 123 -10.17 -0.61 -19.93
C ILE A 123 -10.52 -0.91 -21.39
N PRO A 124 -11.45 -0.19 -22.02
CA PRO A 124 -11.70 -0.30 -23.46
C PRO A 124 -10.44 -0.01 -24.29
N ALA A 125 -10.30 -0.70 -25.44
CA ALA A 125 -9.09 -0.60 -26.27
C ALA A 125 -8.85 0.85 -26.80
N ASP A 126 -9.92 1.57 -27.11
CA ASP A 126 -9.89 2.98 -27.56
C ASP A 126 -9.50 3.96 -26.42
N GLN A 127 -9.54 3.50 -25.16
CA GLN A 127 -9.12 4.25 -23.97
C GLN A 127 -7.79 3.79 -23.40
N GLY A 128 -7.03 2.99 -24.14
CA GLY A 128 -5.70 2.52 -23.77
C GLY A 128 -5.67 1.17 -23.02
N GLY A 129 -6.75 0.39 -23.13
CA GLY A 129 -6.80 -1.02 -22.74
C GLY A 129 -6.12 -1.93 -23.76
N GLY A 130 -6.18 -3.24 -23.53
CA GLY A 130 -5.65 -4.27 -24.44
C GLY A 130 -4.49 -5.08 -23.86
N SER A 131 -3.64 -5.61 -24.73
CA SER A 131 -2.54 -6.48 -24.33
C SER A 131 -1.50 -5.75 -23.46
N PRO A 132 -0.90 -6.45 -22.48
CA PRO A 132 0.18 -5.91 -21.66
C PRO A 132 1.39 -5.46 -22.49
N ASN A 133 1.98 -4.33 -22.13
CA ASN A 133 3.23 -3.85 -22.71
C ASN A 133 4.42 -4.57 -22.04
N SER A 134 5.06 -5.47 -22.79
CA SER A 134 6.19 -6.27 -22.31
C SER A 134 7.41 -5.44 -21.93
N GLN A 135 7.65 -4.31 -22.59
CA GLN A 135 8.76 -3.42 -22.25
C GLN A 135 8.54 -2.71 -20.93
N SER A 136 7.32 -2.18 -20.69
CA SER A 136 6.94 -1.58 -19.41
C SER A 136 7.09 -2.56 -18.26
N LEU A 137 6.59 -3.78 -18.43
CA LEU A 137 6.74 -4.86 -17.43
C LEU A 137 8.21 -5.22 -17.17
N ARG A 138 9.04 -5.28 -18.22
CA ARG A 138 10.47 -5.58 -18.04
C ARG A 138 11.20 -4.49 -17.24
N VAL A 139 10.90 -3.22 -17.49
CA VAL A 139 11.48 -2.09 -16.73
C VAL A 139 11.00 -2.14 -15.28
N ALA A 140 9.71 -2.29 -15.04
CA ALA A 140 9.16 -2.39 -13.69
C ALA A 140 9.79 -3.55 -12.91
N ARG A 141 9.93 -4.73 -13.51
CA ARG A 141 10.58 -5.90 -12.89
C ARG A 141 12.07 -5.68 -12.57
N ALA A 142 12.78 -4.96 -13.41
CA ALA A 142 14.17 -4.57 -13.11
C ALA A 142 14.23 -3.65 -11.87
N ASN A 143 13.27 -2.72 -11.75
CA ASN A 143 13.18 -1.82 -10.60
C ASN A 143 12.76 -2.54 -9.32
N VAL A 144 11.96 -3.63 -9.38
CA VAL A 144 11.66 -4.47 -8.19
C VAL A 144 12.94 -4.83 -7.45
N LYS A 145 13.97 -5.31 -8.16
CA LYS A 145 15.25 -5.71 -7.57
C LYS A 145 15.97 -4.57 -6.86
N HIS A 146 15.85 -3.34 -7.36
CA HIS A 146 16.44 -2.16 -6.74
C HIS A 146 15.75 -1.85 -5.39
N HIS A 147 14.41 -1.84 -5.39
CA HIS A 147 13.63 -1.57 -4.18
C HIS A 147 13.75 -2.69 -3.14
N LEU A 148 13.77 -3.96 -3.58
CA LEU A 148 13.98 -5.09 -2.66
C LEU A 148 15.35 -5.04 -1.99
N ARG A 149 16.43 -4.66 -2.68
CA ARG A 149 17.75 -4.50 -2.04
C ARG A 149 17.76 -3.43 -0.96
N TYR A 150 17.04 -2.34 -1.15
CA TYR A 150 16.92 -1.32 -0.12
C TYR A 150 16.09 -1.80 1.08
N LEU A 151 14.98 -2.50 0.81
CA LEU A 151 14.16 -3.12 1.85
C LEU A 151 14.94 -4.17 2.65
N GLU A 152 15.70 -5.02 1.96
CA GLU A 152 16.56 -6.05 2.55
C GLU A 152 17.59 -5.44 3.52
N TRP A 153 18.22 -4.32 3.11
CA TRP A 153 19.12 -3.59 3.99
C TRP A 153 18.41 -3.02 5.23
N LEU A 154 17.22 -2.42 5.07
CA LEU A 154 16.43 -1.89 6.18
C LEU A 154 16.00 -3.01 7.14
N ALA A 155 15.44 -4.09 6.62
CA ALA A 155 14.93 -5.21 7.41
C ALA A 155 16.06 -5.99 8.12
N GLY A 156 17.25 -6.08 7.50
CA GLY A 156 18.40 -6.72 8.11
C GLY A 156 19.14 -5.87 9.15
N SER A 157 18.92 -4.55 9.14
CA SER A 157 19.62 -3.62 10.05
C SER A 157 18.75 -3.07 11.18
N ARG A 158 17.44 -3.27 11.15
CA ARG A 158 16.45 -2.66 12.07
C ARG A 158 15.37 -3.68 12.47
N ALA A 159 14.77 -3.47 13.63
CA ALA A 159 13.62 -4.28 14.05
C ALA A 159 12.38 -4.01 13.20
N TRP A 160 12.13 -2.73 12.86
CA TRP A 160 11.10 -2.22 11.95
C TRP A 160 11.74 -1.24 10.97
N LEU A 161 11.08 -0.95 9.84
CA LEU A 161 11.72 -0.19 8.76
C LEU A 161 12.24 1.19 9.18
N ALA A 162 11.56 1.87 10.11
CA ALA A 162 11.98 3.18 10.59
C ALA A 162 12.75 3.16 11.95
N GLY A 163 13.01 1.98 12.54
CA GLY A 163 13.71 1.85 13.82
C GLY A 163 13.22 0.68 14.67
N ASP A 164 12.95 0.93 15.96
CA ASP A 164 12.67 -0.12 16.94
C ASP A 164 11.18 -0.41 17.13
N ALA A 165 10.30 0.43 16.62
CA ALA A 165 8.85 0.31 16.74
C ALA A 165 8.15 0.29 15.38
N LEU A 166 6.99 -0.37 15.32
CA LEU A 166 6.10 -0.36 14.18
C LEU A 166 5.64 1.05 13.85
N THR A 167 5.68 1.42 12.58
CA THR A 167 5.33 2.76 12.10
C THR A 167 4.55 2.73 10.79
N TYR A 168 4.10 3.90 10.32
CA TYR A 168 3.54 4.04 8.96
C TYR A 168 4.52 3.63 7.85
N ALA A 169 5.83 3.65 8.10
CA ALA A 169 6.81 3.14 7.14
C ALA A 169 6.63 1.64 6.88
N ASP A 170 6.32 0.89 7.93
CA ASP A 170 6.04 -0.55 7.84
C ASP A 170 4.72 -0.82 7.12
N MET A 171 3.70 0.01 7.38
CA MET A 171 2.42 -0.08 6.66
C MET A 171 2.61 0.16 5.16
N ALA A 172 3.38 1.19 4.78
CA ALA A 172 3.65 1.52 3.37
C ALA A 172 4.51 0.45 2.67
N GLY A 173 5.57 -0.01 3.33
CA GLY A 173 6.42 -1.08 2.81
C GLY A 173 5.66 -2.40 2.63
N ALA A 174 4.87 -2.79 3.63
CA ALA A 174 4.07 -4.00 3.57
C ALA A 174 2.93 -3.91 2.54
N ALA A 175 2.31 -2.74 2.38
CA ALA A 175 1.34 -2.48 1.33
C ALA A 175 1.96 -2.65 -0.07
N ALA A 176 3.14 -2.07 -0.30
CA ALA A 176 3.84 -2.20 -1.59
C ALA A 176 4.21 -3.66 -1.89
N LEU A 177 4.83 -4.36 -0.92
CA LEU A 177 5.13 -5.78 -1.10
C LEU A 177 3.89 -6.63 -1.30
N SER A 178 2.78 -6.32 -0.61
CA SER A 178 1.55 -7.10 -0.75
C SER A 178 0.94 -7.05 -2.15
N VAL A 179 1.15 -5.95 -2.88
CA VAL A 179 0.78 -5.85 -4.30
C VAL A 179 1.68 -6.75 -5.15
N LEU A 180 2.98 -6.69 -4.95
CA LEU A 180 3.94 -7.51 -5.72
C LEU A 180 3.82 -9.00 -5.39
N ASP A 181 3.57 -9.34 -4.13
CA ASP A 181 3.33 -10.72 -3.67
C ASP A 181 2.03 -11.27 -4.30
N TYR A 182 0.95 -10.47 -4.29
CA TYR A 182 -0.30 -10.81 -4.97
C TYR A 182 -0.11 -11.08 -6.47
N MET A 183 0.79 -10.31 -7.10
CA MET A 183 1.08 -10.43 -8.54
C MET A 183 2.12 -11.51 -8.85
N GLY A 184 2.77 -12.13 -7.85
CA GLY A 184 3.82 -13.13 -8.01
C GLY A 184 5.11 -12.55 -8.61
N GLU A 185 5.46 -11.31 -8.24
CA GLU A 185 6.60 -10.58 -8.81
C GLU A 185 7.83 -10.54 -7.88
N ILE A 186 7.81 -11.28 -6.75
CA ILE A 186 8.90 -11.31 -5.77
C ILE A 186 9.57 -12.68 -5.79
N ASP A 187 10.90 -12.70 -5.96
CA ASP A 187 11.72 -13.85 -5.64
C ASP A 187 12.18 -13.74 -4.17
N TRP A 188 11.49 -14.44 -3.29
CA TRP A 188 11.75 -14.42 -1.86
C TRP A 188 13.08 -15.03 -1.47
N ALA A 189 13.70 -15.84 -2.33
CA ALA A 189 15.04 -16.41 -2.07
C ALA A 189 16.14 -15.33 -2.13
N GLU A 190 15.91 -14.26 -2.89
CA GLU A 190 16.85 -13.14 -3.01
C GLU A 190 16.74 -12.10 -1.84
N ALA A 191 15.72 -12.24 -0.94
CA ALA A 191 15.43 -11.23 0.08
C ALA A 191 14.99 -11.83 1.43
N PRO A 192 15.85 -12.62 2.12
CA PRO A 192 15.48 -13.34 3.34
C PRO A 192 15.06 -12.44 4.51
N TYR A 193 15.77 -11.34 4.79
CA TYR A 193 15.39 -10.42 5.87
C TYR A 193 14.07 -9.69 5.58
N THR A 194 13.85 -9.34 4.31
CA THR A 194 12.59 -8.77 3.86
C THR A 194 11.45 -9.76 4.03
N LYS A 195 11.68 -11.04 3.68
CA LYS A 195 10.71 -12.11 3.86
C LYS A 195 10.31 -12.28 5.32
N ASP A 196 11.27 -12.34 6.23
CA ASP A 196 11.03 -12.48 7.67
C ASP A 196 10.26 -11.26 8.24
N TRP A 197 10.65 -10.05 7.85
CA TRP A 197 9.94 -8.84 8.24
C TRP A 197 8.51 -8.81 7.67
N TYR A 198 8.35 -9.16 6.40
CA TYR A 198 7.03 -9.19 5.76
C TYR A 198 6.13 -10.29 6.32
N GLY A 199 6.67 -11.45 6.69
CA GLY A 199 5.97 -12.51 7.43
C GLY A 199 5.40 -11.99 8.76
N ARG A 200 6.19 -11.20 9.52
CA ARG A 200 5.70 -10.53 10.74
C ARG A 200 4.56 -9.56 10.46
N MET A 201 4.62 -8.82 9.34
CA MET A 201 3.53 -7.93 8.91
C MET A 201 2.28 -8.73 8.53
N LYS A 202 2.42 -9.78 7.72
CA LYS A 202 1.29 -10.65 7.31
C LYS A 202 0.58 -11.30 8.50
N SER A 203 1.32 -11.64 9.55
CA SER A 203 0.77 -12.29 10.75
C SER A 203 -0.07 -11.35 11.63
N ARG A 204 -0.02 -10.04 11.39
CA ARG A 204 -0.81 -9.08 12.16
C ARG A 204 -2.30 -9.17 11.82
N PRO A 205 -3.21 -9.04 12.82
CA PRO A 205 -4.65 -9.01 12.55
C PRO A 205 -5.07 -7.95 11.51
N ALA A 206 -4.40 -6.81 11.50
CA ALA A 206 -4.62 -5.71 10.55
C ALA A 206 -4.42 -6.14 9.08
N PHE A 207 -3.56 -7.12 8.83
CA PHE A 207 -3.23 -7.57 7.47
C PHE A 207 -4.29 -8.50 6.86
N ARG A 208 -5.16 -9.09 7.67
CA ARG A 208 -6.17 -10.08 7.22
C ARG A 208 -7.05 -9.57 6.08
N GLY A 209 -7.43 -8.29 6.14
CA GLY A 209 -8.24 -7.67 5.10
C GLY A 209 -7.57 -7.67 3.73
N LEU A 210 -6.24 -7.48 3.68
CA LEU A 210 -5.49 -7.53 2.42
C LEU A 210 -5.34 -8.95 1.87
N LEU A 211 -5.16 -9.94 2.75
CA LEU A 211 -5.07 -11.36 2.35
C LEU A 211 -6.40 -11.89 1.80
N ALA A 212 -7.50 -11.31 2.22
CA ALA A 212 -8.84 -11.65 1.74
C ALA A 212 -9.18 -11.02 0.39
N ASP A 213 -8.42 -10.04 -0.07
CA ASP A 213 -8.67 -9.35 -1.36
C ASP A 213 -8.71 -10.34 -2.53
N ARG A 214 -9.61 -10.05 -3.47
CA ARG A 214 -9.73 -10.80 -4.73
C ARG A 214 -9.88 -9.83 -5.88
N VAL A 215 -9.05 -10.01 -6.89
CA VAL A 215 -9.09 -9.20 -8.12
C VAL A 215 -9.70 -10.03 -9.24
N LYS A 216 -10.68 -9.46 -9.94
CA LYS A 216 -11.35 -10.15 -11.05
C LYS A 216 -10.33 -10.52 -12.13
N GLY A 217 -10.33 -11.79 -12.53
CA GLY A 217 -9.45 -12.28 -13.60
C GLY A 217 -8.01 -12.59 -13.16
N MET A 218 -7.66 -12.38 -11.88
CA MET A 218 -6.33 -12.67 -11.37
C MET A 218 -6.40 -13.32 -9.97
N ALA A 219 -5.99 -14.56 -9.88
CA ALA A 219 -5.80 -15.22 -8.59
C ALA A 219 -4.36 -14.96 -8.07
N PRO A 220 -4.18 -14.70 -6.77
CA PRO A 220 -2.85 -14.60 -6.21
C PRO A 220 -2.15 -15.96 -6.20
N PRO A 221 -0.80 -16.02 -6.12
CA PRO A 221 -0.05 -17.24 -5.86
C PRO A 221 -0.52 -17.92 -4.57
N ARG A 222 -0.33 -19.25 -4.46
CA ARG A 222 -0.77 -20.00 -3.28
C ARG A 222 -0.17 -19.48 -1.97
N HIS A 223 1.10 -19.08 -1.99
CA HIS A 223 1.81 -18.56 -0.83
C HIS A 223 1.32 -17.17 -0.36
N TYR A 224 0.53 -16.44 -1.18
CA TYR A 224 0.07 -15.10 -0.80
C TYR A 224 -0.73 -15.09 0.51
N ALA A 225 -1.59 -16.06 0.72
CA ALA A 225 -2.38 -16.18 1.94
C ALA A 225 -1.69 -17.02 3.04
N ASP A 226 -0.55 -17.65 2.74
CA ASP A 226 0.26 -18.40 3.69
C ASP A 226 1.08 -17.44 4.56
N LEU A 227 1.06 -17.64 5.87
CA LEU A 227 1.81 -16.82 6.81
C LEU A 227 3.25 -17.33 6.99
N ASP A 228 3.49 -18.61 6.67
CA ASP A 228 4.79 -19.31 6.81
C ASP A 228 5.42 -19.63 5.42
N PHE A 229 5.16 -18.81 4.42
CA PHE A 229 5.56 -18.99 3.02
C PHE A 229 7.07 -18.98 2.77
#